data_5d21a2cb9acd867f5f4f00a8ab19e351
#
_entry.id   5d21a2cb9acd867f5f4f00a8ab19e351
#
_cell.length_a   1.000
_cell.length_b   1.000
_cell.length_c   1.000
_cell.angle_alpha   90.00
_cell.angle_beta   90.00
_cell.angle_gamma   90.00
#
_symmetry.space_group_name_H-M   'P 1'
#
loop_
_entity.id
_entity.type
_entity.pdbx_description
1 polymer ?
#
loop_
_entity_poly.entity_id
_entity_poly.type
_entity_poly.pdbx_seq_one_letter_code
_entity_poly.pdbx_strand_id
1 'polypeptide(L)'
;MLVKTLFIFLITFFACSEFLLGTSLIQRPIILAPLVGLVFGQLELGIVMGATLELAFIGAVSIGAYIPPDMISGTILGTALAIQAGTGPETALALGLPISTVMLALNSVLSAPIMLVFTHLMDKDIEDGN
;
A
#
# COMPACT_ATOMS: atom_id res chain seq x y z
N MET A 1 -4.92 10.01 -19.36
CA MET A 1 -3.80 9.71 -18.44
C MET A 1 -3.90 10.49 -17.13
N LEU A 2 -4.00 11.80 -17.19
CA LEU A 2 -4.00 12.65 -15.99
C LEU A 2 -5.17 12.36 -15.04
N VAL A 3 -6.36 12.11 -15.57
CA VAL A 3 -7.55 11.75 -14.78
C VAL A 3 -7.36 10.40 -14.07
N LYS A 4 -6.82 9.40 -14.77
CA LYS A 4 -6.54 8.09 -14.17
C LYS A 4 -5.51 8.19 -13.05
N THR A 5 -4.45 8.96 -13.25
CA THR A 5 -3.43 9.23 -12.23
C THR A 5 -4.03 9.92 -11.02
N LEU A 6 -4.93 10.89 -11.23
CA LEU A 6 -5.62 11.58 -10.14
C LEU A 6 -6.50 10.62 -9.32
N PHE A 7 -7.26 9.74 -9.98
CA PHE A 7 -8.07 8.75 -9.29
C PHE A 7 -7.22 7.74 -8.51
N ILE A 8 -6.12 7.27 -9.07
CA ILE A 8 -5.17 6.39 -8.36
C ILE A 8 -4.58 7.11 -7.15
N PHE A 9 -4.21 8.38 -7.28
CA PHE A 9 -3.74 9.20 -6.17
C PHE A 9 -4.79 9.28 -5.06
N LEU A 10 -6.05 9.53 -5.39
CA LEU A 10 -7.15 9.58 -4.42
C LEU A 10 -7.34 8.24 -3.73
N ILE A 11 -7.32 7.13 -4.46
CA ILE A 11 -7.42 5.78 -3.90
C ILE A 11 -6.29 5.53 -2.90
N THR A 12 -5.07 5.86 -3.29
CA THR A 12 -3.89 5.71 -2.42
C THR A 12 -4.00 6.58 -1.18
N PHE A 13 -4.43 7.81 -1.34
CA PHE A 13 -4.64 8.75 -0.23
C PHE A 13 -5.66 8.22 0.78
N PHE A 14 -6.82 7.74 0.31
CA PHE A 14 -7.83 7.14 1.18
C PHE A 14 -7.34 5.85 1.84
N ALA A 15 -6.62 5.01 1.13
CA ALA A 15 -6.05 3.78 1.68
C ALA A 15 -5.03 4.08 2.80
N CYS A 16 -4.19 5.09 2.61
CA CYS A 16 -3.22 5.51 3.62
C CYS A 16 -3.86 6.24 4.81
N SER A 17 -5.06 6.76 4.65
CA SER A 17 -5.79 7.50 5.69
C SER A 17 -6.63 6.61 6.62
N GLU A 18 -6.41 5.30 6.61
CA GLU A 18 -7.19 4.33 7.41
C GLU A 18 -7.21 4.69 8.90
N PHE A 19 -6.10 5.17 9.44
CA PHE A 19 -6.03 5.56 10.85
C PHE A 19 -6.97 6.71 11.23
N LEU A 20 -7.32 7.55 10.26
CA LEU A 20 -8.26 8.67 10.47
C LEU A 20 -9.72 8.21 10.34
N LEU A 21 -9.97 7.20 9.53
CA LEU A 21 -11.31 6.69 9.24
C LEU A 21 -11.73 5.50 10.12
N GLY A 22 -10.82 5.03 10.99
CA GLY A 22 -10.99 3.80 11.75
C GLY A 22 -10.60 2.56 10.93
N THR A 23 -10.50 1.41 11.60
CA THR A 23 -10.09 0.14 10.99
C THR A 23 -11.19 -0.38 10.04
N SER A 24 -11.25 0.15 8.83
CA SER A 24 -12.31 -0.18 7.85
C SER A 24 -11.91 -1.21 6.81
N LEU A 25 -10.70 -1.78 6.89
CA LEU A 25 -10.15 -2.76 5.95
C LEU A 25 -10.06 -2.26 4.49
N ILE A 26 -10.14 -0.96 4.27
CA ILE A 26 -10.08 -0.33 2.93
C ILE A 26 -8.72 -0.59 2.26
N GLN A 27 -7.67 -0.77 3.04
CA GLN A 27 -6.32 -1.04 2.54
C GLN A 27 -6.10 -2.48 2.05
N ARG A 28 -7.11 -3.35 2.18
CA ARG A 28 -6.98 -4.74 1.73
C ARG A 28 -6.99 -4.84 0.20
N PRO A 29 -6.17 -5.74 -0.39
CA PRO A 29 -6.11 -5.91 -1.84
C PRO A 29 -7.45 -6.21 -2.51
N ILE A 30 -8.34 -6.91 -1.81
CA ILE A 30 -9.68 -7.26 -2.31
C ILE A 30 -10.56 -6.04 -2.54
N ILE A 31 -10.24 -4.90 -1.93
CA ILE A 31 -10.95 -3.63 -2.11
C ILE A 31 -10.19 -2.71 -3.07
N LEU A 32 -8.87 -2.61 -2.90
CA LEU A 32 -8.03 -1.68 -3.67
C LEU A 32 -7.92 -2.07 -5.15
N ALA A 33 -7.71 -3.34 -5.45
CA ALA A 33 -7.53 -3.78 -6.82
C ALA A 33 -8.79 -3.61 -7.69
N PRO A 34 -10.01 -3.90 -7.21
CA PRO A 34 -11.24 -3.56 -7.95
C PRO A 34 -11.40 -2.07 -8.20
N LEU A 35 -11.03 -1.21 -7.24
CA LEU A 35 -11.06 0.25 -7.41
C LEU A 35 -10.10 0.69 -8.52
N VAL A 36 -8.89 0.15 -8.54
CA VAL A 36 -7.92 0.40 -9.61
C VAL A 36 -8.45 -0.12 -10.95
N GLY A 37 -9.02 -1.33 -10.97
CA GLY A 37 -9.66 -1.90 -12.15
C GLY A 37 -10.79 -1.02 -12.69
N LEU A 38 -11.57 -0.43 -11.83
CA LEU A 38 -12.66 0.48 -12.19
C LEU A 38 -12.12 1.75 -12.87
N VAL A 39 -11.01 2.32 -12.37
CA VAL A 39 -10.35 3.48 -12.98
C VAL A 39 -9.88 3.19 -14.41
N PHE A 40 -9.44 1.96 -14.69
CA PHE A 40 -9.02 1.53 -16.02
C PHE A 40 -10.16 0.98 -16.88
N GLY A 41 -11.39 0.91 -16.35
CA GLY A 41 -12.54 0.36 -17.07
C GLY A 41 -12.54 -1.17 -17.16
N GLN A 42 -11.80 -1.85 -16.29
CA GLN A 42 -11.67 -3.31 -16.25
C GLN A 42 -11.92 -3.83 -14.81
N LEU A 43 -13.13 -3.59 -14.32
CA LEU A 43 -13.52 -3.97 -12.95
C LEU A 43 -13.39 -5.47 -12.69
N GLU A 44 -13.82 -6.29 -13.65
CA GLU A 44 -13.78 -7.75 -13.53
C GLU A 44 -12.36 -8.27 -13.34
N LEU A 45 -11.43 -7.75 -14.14
CA LEU A 45 -10.01 -8.07 -14.02
C LEU A 45 -9.43 -7.59 -12.69
N GLY A 46 -9.82 -6.40 -12.25
CA GLY A 46 -9.45 -5.86 -10.94
C GLY A 46 -9.92 -6.73 -9.78
N ILE A 47 -11.12 -7.29 -9.86
CA ILE A 47 -11.66 -8.20 -8.84
C ILE A 47 -10.82 -9.50 -8.77
N VAL A 48 -10.50 -10.10 -9.91
CA VAL A 48 -9.68 -11.31 -9.98
C VAL A 48 -8.27 -11.04 -9.44
N MET A 49 -7.67 -9.94 -9.83
CA MET A 49 -6.34 -9.53 -9.33
C MET A 49 -6.38 -9.27 -7.82
N GLY A 50 -7.44 -8.64 -7.33
CA GLY A 50 -7.64 -8.38 -5.91
C GLY A 50 -7.75 -9.66 -5.08
N ALA A 51 -8.50 -10.63 -5.55
CA ALA A 51 -8.60 -11.93 -4.91
C ALA A 51 -7.26 -12.66 -4.86
N THR A 52 -6.50 -12.63 -5.94
CA THR A 52 -5.18 -13.26 -6.02
C THR A 52 -4.17 -12.60 -5.08
N LEU A 53 -4.13 -11.27 -5.06
CA LEU A 53 -3.26 -10.50 -4.17
C LEU A 53 -3.68 -10.62 -2.71
N GLU A 54 -4.99 -10.70 -2.42
CA GLU A 54 -5.50 -10.93 -1.07
C GLU A 54 -4.99 -12.26 -0.51
N LEU A 55 -5.03 -13.33 -1.32
CA LEU A 55 -4.49 -14.63 -0.91
C LEU A 55 -2.98 -14.57 -0.64
N ALA A 56 -2.24 -13.80 -1.44
CA ALA A 56 -0.80 -13.63 -1.25
C ALA A 56 -0.48 -12.86 0.03
N PHE A 57 -1.27 -11.84 0.37
CA PHE A 57 -1.05 -10.98 1.52
C PHE A 57 -1.85 -11.38 2.77
N ILE A 58 -2.56 -12.48 2.75
CA ILE A 58 -3.43 -12.89 3.87
C ILE A 58 -2.67 -13.07 5.18
N GLY A 59 -1.41 -13.48 5.12
CA GLY A 59 -0.53 -13.63 6.27
C GLY A 59 0.28 -12.38 6.65
N ALA A 60 0.13 -11.29 5.90
CA ALA A 60 0.87 -10.07 6.13
C ALA A 60 0.22 -9.21 7.24
N VAL A 61 0.36 -9.69 8.47
CA VAL A 61 -0.15 -9.02 9.68
C VAL A 61 1.03 -8.63 10.56
N SER A 62 1.02 -7.42 11.07
CA SER A 62 2.06 -6.96 12.01
C SER A 62 1.89 -7.63 13.37
N ILE A 63 2.84 -8.47 13.74
CA ILE A 63 2.87 -9.17 15.03
C ILE A 63 4.23 -8.89 15.69
N GLY A 64 4.20 -8.23 16.82
CA GLY A 64 5.43 -7.87 17.54
C GLY A 64 6.30 -6.91 16.75
N ALA A 65 7.58 -7.24 16.57
CA ALA A 65 8.55 -6.44 15.81
C ALA A 65 8.51 -6.70 14.29
N TYR A 66 7.65 -7.60 13.82
CA TYR A 66 7.53 -7.89 12.39
C TYR A 66 6.76 -6.78 11.67
N ILE A 67 7.38 -6.22 10.64
CA ILE A 67 6.76 -5.22 9.76
C ILE A 67 6.39 -5.93 8.45
N PRO A 68 5.10 -6.04 8.11
CA PRO A 68 4.69 -6.70 6.88
C PRO A 68 5.03 -5.86 5.64
N PRO A 69 5.12 -6.49 4.45
CA PRO A 69 5.25 -5.77 3.19
C PRO A 69 4.13 -4.74 2.99
N ASP A 70 4.40 -3.68 2.25
CA ASP A 70 3.42 -2.64 1.96
C ASP A 70 2.37 -3.12 0.95
N MET A 71 1.28 -3.66 1.47
CA MET A 71 0.16 -4.17 0.67
C MET A 71 -0.47 -3.11 -0.23
N ILE A 72 -0.54 -1.87 0.24
CA ILE A 72 -1.21 -0.78 -0.47
C ILE A 72 -0.48 -0.51 -1.78
N SER A 73 0.82 -0.22 -1.69
CA SER A 73 1.65 0.07 -2.86
C SER A 73 1.74 -1.13 -3.80
N GLY A 74 1.96 -2.33 -3.25
CA GLY A 74 2.04 -3.56 -4.03
C GLY A 74 0.76 -3.84 -4.80
N THR A 75 -0.39 -3.66 -4.18
CA THR A 75 -1.70 -3.89 -4.81
C THR A 75 -1.99 -2.86 -5.89
N ILE A 76 -1.87 -1.58 -5.57
CA ILE A 76 -2.23 -0.50 -6.49
C ILE A 76 -1.31 -0.52 -7.72
N LEU A 77 0.00 -0.55 -7.52
CA LEU A 77 0.96 -0.54 -8.61
C LEU A 77 0.96 -1.86 -9.40
N GLY A 78 0.91 -2.99 -8.70
CA GLY A 78 0.85 -4.31 -9.34
C GLY A 78 -0.37 -4.45 -10.24
N THR A 79 -1.55 -4.07 -9.75
CA THR A 79 -2.80 -4.11 -10.53
C THR A 79 -2.78 -3.11 -11.69
N ALA A 80 -2.37 -1.87 -11.44
CA ALA A 80 -2.33 -0.83 -12.47
C ALA A 80 -1.38 -1.20 -13.61
N LEU A 81 -0.18 -1.67 -13.30
CA LEU A 81 0.81 -2.07 -14.29
C LEU A 81 0.38 -3.31 -15.07
N ALA A 82 -0.21 -4.30 -14.41
CA ALA A 82 -0.71 -5.50 -15.07
C ALA A 82 -1.86 -5.19 -16.05
N ILE A 83 -2.79 -4.31 -15.66
CA ILE A 83 -3.86 -3.87 -16.54
C ILE A 83 -3.32 -3.07 -17.73
N GLN A 84 -2.38 -2.15 -17.51
CA GLN A 84 -1.76 -1.38 -18.59
C GLN A 84 -1.00 -2.26 -19.58
N ALA A 85 -0.35 -3.29 -19.09
CA ALA A 85 0.36 -4.27 -19.92
C ALA A 85 -0.58 -5.24 -20.64
N GLY A 86 -1.88 -5.23 -20.34
CA GLY A 86 -2.85 -6.15 -20.91
C GLY A 86 -2.65 -7.59 -20.44
N THR A 87 -2.10 -7.79 -19.26
CA THR A 87 -1.79 -9.10 -18.69
C THR A 87 -2.75 -9.50 -17.56
N GLY A 88 -2.62 -10.72 -17.09
CA GLY A 88 -3.52 -11.30 -16.09
C GLY A 88 -3.08 -11.12 -14.63
N PRO A 89 -3.79 -11.79 -13.70
CA PRO A 89 -3.50 -11.72 -12.28
C PRO A 89 -2.10 -12.25 -11.90
N GLU A 90 -1.52 -13.15 -12.69
CA GLU A 90 -0.16 -13.64 -12.47
C GLU A 90 0.87 -12.51 -12.52
N THR A 91 0.70 -11.59 -13.46
CA THR A 91 1.58 -10.43 -13.61
C THR A 91 1.36 -9.44 -12.46
N ALA A 92 0.12 -9.23 -12.02
CA ALA A 92 -0.19 -8.40 -10.87
C ALA A 92 0.50 -8.94 -9.61
N LEU A 93 0.49 -10.25 -9.41
CA LEU A 93 1.17 -10.92 -8.31
C LEU A 93 2.70 -10.81 -8.43
N ALA A 94 3.25 -11.10 -9.62
CA ALA A 94 4.68 -11.04 -9.88
C ALA A 94 5.28 -9.64 -9.72
N LEU A 95 4.51 -8.58 -9.97
CA LEU A 95 4.92 -7.20 -9.75
C LEU A 95 4.59 -6.71 -8.34
N GLY A 96 3.43 -7.08 -7.82
CA GLY A 96 2.95 -6.61 -6.52
C GLY A 96 3.82 -7.03 -5.34
N LEU A 97 4.29 -8.27 -5.31
CA LEU A 97 5.14 -8.78 -4.23
C LEU A 97 6.51 -8.06 -4.16
N PRO A 98 7.30 -7.97 -5.24
CA PRO A 98 8.55 -7.21 -5.21
C PRO A 98 8.34 -5.73 -4.89
N ILE A 99 7.31 -5.09 -5.44
CA ILE A 99 7.00 -3.68 -5.19
C ILE A 99 6.69 -3.46 -3.70
N SER A 100 5.87 -4.32 -3.09
CA SER A 100 5.54 -4.23 -1.67
C SER A 100 6.77 -4.34 -0.77
N THR A 101 7.72 -5.21 -1.13
CA THR A 101 8.98 -5.40 -0.40
C THR A 101 9.90 -4.20 -0.56
N VAL A 102 10.03 -3.66 -1.76
CA VAL A 102 10.83 -2.46 -2.04
C VAL A 102 10.27 -1.25 -1.30
N MET A 103 8.95 -1.08 -1.30
CA MET A 103 8.30 0.02 -0.57
C MET A 103 8.46 -0.12 0.94
N LEU A 104 8.43 -1.34 1.48
CA LEU A 104 8.75 -1.58 2.88
C LEU A 104 10.18 -1.14 3.20
N ALA A 105 11.15 -1.53 2.37
CA ALA A 105 12.55 -1.14 2.53
C ALA A 105 12.72 0.38 2.47
N LEU A 106 12.09 1.05 1.49
CA LEU A 106 12.10 2.50 1.37
C LEU A 106 11.49 3.18 2.60
N ASN A 107 10.34 2.72 3.05
CA ASN A 107 9.69 3.24 4.25
C ASN A 107 10.59 3.10 5.49
N SER A 108 11.21 1.94 5.66
CA SER A 108 12.11 1.69 6.78
C SER A 108 13.34 2.61 6.75
N VAL A 109 13.93 2.82 5.57
CA VAL A 109 15.08 3.73 5.40
C VAL A 109 14.71 5.19 5.63
N LEU A 110 13.52 5.61 5.18
CA LEU A 110 13.05 6.99 5.34
C LEU A 110 12.54 7.28 6.76
N SER A 111 11.92 6.31 7.41
CA SER A 111 11.36 6.51 8.76
C SER A 111 12.42 6.52 9.85
N ALA A 112 13.52 5.79 9.69
CA ALA A 112 14.59 5.72 10.69
C ALA A 112 15.18 7.09 11.05
N PRO A 113 15.65 7.93 10.09
CA PRO A 113 16.19 9.25 10.43
C PRO A 113 15.12 10.21 10.97
N ILE A 114 13.87 10.11 10.50
CA ILE A 114 12.77 10.92 10.99
C ILE A 114 12.46 10.59 12.47
N MET A 115 12.39 9.30 12.79
CA MET A 115 12.20 8.85 14.18
C MET A 115 13.33 9.30 15.09
N LEU A 116 14.58 9.21 14.63
CA LEU A 116 15.74 9.68 15.41
C LEU A 116 15.65 11.17 15.72
N VAL A 117 15.25 11.99 14.75
CA VAL A 117 15.08 13.44 14.94
C VAL A 117 13.97 13.71 15.95
N PHE A 118 12.82 13.05 15.83
CA PHE A 118 11.71 13.21 16.77
C PHE A 118 12.08 12.77 18.19
N THR A 119 12.75 11.62 18.33
CA THR A 119 13.21 11.12 19.63
C THR A 119 14.17 12.11 20.27
N HIS A 120 15.13 12.65 19.51
CA HIS A 120 16.07 13.63 20.02
C HIS A 120 15.40 14.93 20.47
N LEU A 121 14.41 15.42 19.73
CA LEU A 121 13.64 16.59 20.11
C LEU A 121 12.83 16.35 21.37
N MET A 122 12.19 15.20 21.50
CA MET A 122 11.42 14.84 22.70
C MET A 122 12.32 14.68 23.93
N ASP A 123 13.49 14.05 23.78
CA ASP A 123 14.46 13.89 24.87
C ASP A 123 14.94 15.25 25.38
N LYS A 124 15.20 16.17 24.45
CA LYS A 124 15.60 17.54 24.80
C LYS A 124 14.48 18.26 25.57
N ASP A 125 13.25 18.15 25.16
CA ASP A 125 12.10 18.76 25.87
C ASP A 125 11.92 18.16 27.27
N ILE A 126 12.16 16.88 27.44
CA ILE A 126 12.11 16.19 28.74
C ILE A 126 13.27 16.68 29.65
N GLU A 127 14.49 16.81 29.12
CA GLU A 127 15.63 17.35 29.89
C GLU A 127 15.42 18.79 30.30
N ASP A 128 14.78 19.60 29.46
CA ASP A 128 14.43 20.99 29.77
C ASP A 128 13.22 21.14 30.73
N GLY A 129 12.61 20.01 31.12
CA GLY A 129 11.53 19.96 32.12
C GLY A 129 10.16 20.42 31.61
N ASN A 130 9.96 20.32 30.31
CA ASN A 130 8.69 20.65 29.68
C ASN A 130 7.78 19.42 29.52
#